data_e6f0308fa9163d771ec4e6e365d3d457
#
_entry.id   e6f0308fa9163d771ec4e6e365d3d457
#
_cell.length_a   1.000
_cell.length_b   1.000
_cell.length_c   1.000
_cell.angle_alpha   90.00
_cell.angle_beta   90.00
_cell.angle_gamma   90.00
#
_symmetry.space_group_name_H-M   'P 1'
#
loop_
_entity.id
_entity.type
_entity.pdbx_description
1 polymer ?
#
loop_
_entity_poly.entity_id
_entity_poly.type
_entity_poly.pdbx_seq_one_letter_code
_entity_poly.pdbx_strand_id
1 'polypeptide(L)'
;MVSRSILLLIAICFFSCGVAKKISIPFSISNTHDINIAIDNVYLDNLDQLHIVDRKGTLTRYTQDLKILYKYSDNTLGSIQHIDVNNPLKTLVYHRDYGIISYLDNTLALIRKANLQDWGYNDVTTIASSNDGNIWLYDPAKNQIIKINDTGKIKLSTNNLNDFRLEDLNPTKIIERNNKVFVYDQQYGIIIFDNLGQYLKLLPIKDIKNFQTDGKNIYIFQNNSIKIYTTRLLEESTIPLEPKDGIKNVLISPRSIYYIYADGVDRNFR
;
A
#
# COMPACT_ATOMS: atom_id res chain seq x y z
N MET A 1 -49.26 -63.04 -16.28
CA MET A 1 -49.31 -62.01 -15.21
C MET A 1 -47.92 -61.57 -14.89
N VAL A 2 -47.51 -60.46 -15.39
CA VAL A 2 -46.13 -59.91 -15.22
C VAL A 2 -46.19 -58.66 -14.37
N SER A 3 -45.65 -58.72 -13.18
CA SER A 3 -45.52 -57.61 -12.23
C SER A 3 -44.41 -56.67 -12.67
N ARG A 4 -44.70 -55.40 -12.92
CA ARG A 4 -43.74 -54.32 -13.21
C ARG A 4 -43.37 -53.67 -11.89
N SER A 5 -42.12 -53.88 -11.43
CA SER A 5 -41.54 -53.13 -10.35
C SER A 5 -40.98 -51.81 -10.88
N ILE A 6 -41.48 -50.69 -10.38
CA ILE A 6 -41.00 -49.35 -10.66
C ILE A 6 -39.84 -49.04 -9.70
N LEU A 7 -38.61 -48.90 -10.25
CA LEU A 7 -37.44 -48.46 -9.50
C LEU A 7 -37.46 -46.92 -9.41
N LEU A 8 -37.68 -46.42 -8.21
CA LEU A 8 -37.61 -44.99 -7.88
C LEU A 8 -36.16 -44.60 -7.66
N LEU A 9 -35.57 -43.85 -8.60
CA LEU A 9 -34.21 -43.32 -8.46
C LEU A 9 -34.27 -42.01 -7.66
N ILE A 10 -33.84 -42.06 -6.39
CA ILE A 10 -33.71 -40.88 -5.55
C ILE A 10 -32.35 -40.23 -5.86
N ALA A 11 -32.39 -39.07 -6.55
CA ALA A 11 -31.22 -38.24 -6.75
C ALA A 11 -30.89 -37.47 -5.46
N ILE A 12 -29.86 -37.88 -4.76
CA ILE A 12 -29.33 -37.16 -3.58
C ILE A 12 -28.46 -36.02 -4.09
N CYS A 13 -28.98 -34.80 -4.07
CA CYS A 13 -28.19 -33.59 -4.28
C CYS A 13 -27.30 -33.33 -3.04
N PHE A 14 -26.01 -33.63 -3.13
CA PHE A 14 -25.07 -33.20 -2.16
C PHE A 14 -24.83 -31.67 -2.31
N PHE A 15 -25.48 -30.90 -1.46
CA PHE A 15 -25.09 -29.52 -1.21
C PHE A 15 -23.74 -29.53 -0.49
N SER A 16 -22.65 -29.37 -1.25
CA SER A 16 -21.35 -29.09 -0.67
C SER A 16 -21.36 -27.67 -0.10
N CYS A 17 -21.66 -27.56 1.18
CA CYS A 17 -21.48 -26.34 1.94
C CYS A 17 -19.97 -26.15 2.12
N GLY A 18 -19.36 -25.27 1.31
CA GLY A 18 -17.94 -24.92 1.44
C GLY A 18 -17.72 -24.21 2.79
N VAL A 19 -17.21 -24.96 3.76
CA VAL A 19 -16.77 -24.41 5.04
C VAL A 19 -15.58 -23.51 4.76
N ALA A 20 -15.77 -22.19 4.89
CA ALA A 20 -14.69 -21.23 4.87
C ALA A 20 -13.62 -21.64 5.92
N LYS A 21 -12.44 -22.03 5.47
CA LYS A 21 -11.34 -22.45 6.33
C LYS A 21 -10.87 -21.24 7.13
N LYS A 22 -11.28 -21.18 8.40
CA LYS A 22 -10.85 -20.16 9.34
C LYS A 22 -9.35 -20.36 9.60
N ILE A 23 -8.50 -19.55 8.99
CA ILE A 23 -7.06 -19.58 9.26
C ILE A 23 -6.86 -18.89 10.60
N SER A 24 -6.71 -19.67 11.68
CA SER A 24 -6.27 -19.14 12.97
C SER A 24 -4.74 -19.18 12.99
N ILE A 25 -4.12 -18.03 13.09
CA ILE A 25 -2.67 -17.90 13.27
C ILE A 25 -2.42 -17.99 14.79
N PRO A 26 -1.62 -18.96 15.28
CA PRO A 26 -1.28 -19.00 16.70
C PRO A 26 -0.41 -17.79 17.05
N PHE A 27 -0.87 -16.99 17.98
CA PHE A 27 -0.18 -15.80 18.48
C PHE A 27 0.81 -16.20 19.57
N SER A 28 2.10 -16.01 19.35
CA SER A 28 3.08 -15.95 20.44
C SER A 28 3.35 -14.48 20.76
N ILE A 29 2.95 -14.03 21.94
CA ILE A 29 3.29 -12.70 22.44
C ILE A 29 4.78 -12.70 22.75
N SER A 30 5.57 -12.01 21.92
CA SER A 30 6.95 -11.70 22.24
C SER A 30 7.06 -10.23 22.65
N ASN A 31 8.04 -9.94 23.48
CA ASN A 31 8.31 -8.64 24.08
C ASN A 31 8.02 -7.49 23.10
N THR A 32 6.99 -6.72 23.43
CA THR A 32 6.64 -5.48 22.74
C THR A 32 7.76 -4.48 22.99
N HIS A 33 8.45 -4.06 21.95
CA HIS A 33 9.31 -2.89 22.01
C HIS A 33 8.45 -1.69 21.65
N ASP A 34 7.96 -0.97 22.67
CA ASP A 34 7.21 0.26 22.45
C ASP A 34 8.15 1.32 21.86
N ILE A 35 7.88 1.68 20.62
CA ILE A 35 8.45 2.93 20.09
C ILE A 35 7.55 4.04 20.62
N ASN A 36 7.99 4.75 21.62
CA ASN A 36 7.28 5.89 22.18
C ASN A 36 7.61 7.15 21.35
N ILE A 37 6.80 7.43 20.33
CA ILE A 37 6.96 8.58 19.44
C ILE A 37 5.59 8.98 18.88
N ALA A 38 5.33 10.28 18.77
CA ALA A 38 4.12 10.78 18.14
C ALA A 38 4.17 10.52 16.62
N ILE A 39 3.44 9.49 16.17
CA ILE A 39 3.47 8.99 14.80
C ILE A 39 2.53 9.82 13.92
N ASP A 40 3.03 10.20 12.75
CA ASP A 40 2.25 10.72 11.63
C ASP A 40 1.98 9.61 10.61
N ASN A 41 3.04 9.02 10.05
CA ASN A 41 2.94 7.94 9.07
C ASN A 41 3.94 6.82 9.33
N VAL A 42 3.59 5.60 8.93
CA VAL A 42 4.45 4.42 9.03
C VAL A 42 4.43 3.63 7.72
N TYR A 43 5.59 3.20 7.29
CA TYR A 43 5.80 2.40 6.09
C TYR A 43 6.68 1.20 6.42
N LEU A 44 6.50 0.12 5.67
CA LEU A 44 7.29 -1.10 5.80
C LEU A 44 7.98 -1.37 4.46
N ASP A 45 9.30 -1.55 4.50
CA ASP A 45 10.07 -1.88 3.31
C ASP A 45 10.13 -3.40 3.06
N ASN A 46 10.79 -3.79 1.96
CA ASN A 46 10.93 -5.19 1.56
C ASN A 46 11.88 -6.01 2.45
N LEU A 47 12.60 -5.35 3.35
CA LEU A 47 13.51 -5.96 4.32
C LEU A 47 12.87 -6.06 5.71
N ASP A 48 11.54 -5.88 5.81
CA ASP A 48 10.79 -5.83 7.06
C ASP A 48 11.29 -4.75 8.04
N GLN A 49 11.79 -3.64 7.51
CA GLN A 49 12.24 -2.51 8.31
C GLN A 49 11.17 -1.43 8.31
N LEU A 50 10.89 -0.87 9.50
CA LEU A 50 9.92 0.20 9.64
C LEU A 50 10.56 1.55 9.32
N HIS A 51 9.81 2.37 8.61
CA HIS A 51 10.10 3.75 8.36
C HIS A 51 8.99 4.60 8.97
N ILE A 52 9.30 5.34 10.02
CA ILE A 52 8.32 6.15 10.76
C ILE A 52 8.59 7.62 10.49
N VAL A 53 7.56 8.32 10.04
CA VAL A 53 7.54 9.78 10.01
C VAL A 53 6.84 10.24 11.27
N ASP A 54 7.53 11.02 12.09
CA ASP A 54 6.94 11.61 13.29
C ASP A 54 6.23 12.94 12.98
N ARG A 55 5.44 13.43 13.93
CA ARG A 55 4.71 14.70 13.79
C ARG A 55 5.62 15.94 13.68
N LYS A 56 6.92 15.79 13.91
CA LYS A 56 7.92 16.85 13.71
C LYS A 56 8.53 16.82 12.31
N GLY A 57 8.09 15.87 11.46
CA GLY A 57 8.61 15.70 10.10
C GLY A 57 9.96 14.95 10.05
N THR A 58 10.32 14.22 11.12
CA THR A 58 11.52 13.38 11.08
C THR A 58 11.17 11.98 10.59
N LEU A 59 11.85 11.55 9.54
CA LEU A 59 11.83 10.17 9.08
C LEU A 59 12.89 9.37 9.84
N THR A 60 12.48 8.30 10.51
CA THR A 60 13.38 7.37 11.21
C THR A 60 13.21 5.97 10.66
N ARG A 61 14.31 5.32 10.27
CA ARG A 61 14.36 3.92 9.86
C ARG A 61 14.75 3.05 11.04
N TYR A 62 14.01 1.97 11.23
CA TYR A 62 14.21 1.01 12.32
C TYR A 62 14.54 -0.38 11.77
N THR A 63 15.32 -1.14 12.51
CA THR A 63 15.49 -2.59 12.27
C THR A 63 14.19 -3.34 12.50
N GLN A 64 14.17 -4.62 12.12
CA GLN A 64 13.09 -5.53 12.49
C GLN A 64 12.88 -5.60 14.02
N ASP A 65 13.93 -5.41 14.82
CA ASP A 65 13.88 -5.40 16.29
C ASP A 65 13.59 -4.02 16.88
N LEU A 66 13.04 -3.13 16.08
CA LEU A 66 12.63 -1.77 16.45
C LEU A 66 13.77 -0.91 17.01
N LYS A 67 15.02 -1.20 16.62
CA LYS A 67 16.19 -0.36 16.92
C LYS A 67 16.39 0.68 15.83
N ILE A 68 16.69 1.91 16.23
CA ILE A 68 16.96 3.00 15.29
C ILE A 68 18.21 2.68 14.46
N LEU A 69 18.08 2.80 13.14
CA LEU A 69 19.20 2.72 12.19
C LEU A 69 19.66 4.11 11.75
N TYR A 70 18.75 4.85 11.11
CA TYR A 70 19.06 6.14 10.49
C TYR A 70 17.90 7.12 10.66
N LYS A 71 18.21 8.43 10.53
CA LYS A 71 17.22 9.50 10.57
C LYS A 71 17.47 10.50 9.45
N TYR A 72 16.37 11.08 8.95
CA TYR A 72 16.38 12.20 8.02
C TYR A 72 15.35 13.23 8.46
N SER A 73 15.71 14.50 8.38
CA SER A 73 14.77 15.61 8.50
C SER A 73 15.24 16.79 7.65
N ASP A 74 14.29 17.52 7.10
CA ASP A 74 14.53 18.77 6.39
C ASP A 74 13.41 19.76 6.72
N ASN A 75 13.68 20.59 7.70
CA ASN A 75 12.71 21.55 8.21
C ASN A 75 12.43 22.70 7.24
N THR A 76 13.17 22.79 6.12
CA THR A 76 12.96 23.84 5.10
C THR A 76 11.89 23.48 4.09
N LEU A 77 11.47 22.20 4.03
CA LEU A 77 10.54 21.67 3.03
C LEU A 77 9.14 21.37 3.58
N GLY A 78 8.83 21.82 4.79
CA GLY A 78 7.53 21.56 5.41
C GLY A 78 7.31 20.09 5.75
N SER A 79 6.04 19.67 5.75
CA SER A 79 5.68 18.30 6.14
C SER A 79 6.04 17.27 5.07
N ILE A 80 6.39 16.06 5.52
CA ILE A 80 6.53 14.89 4.64
C ILE A 80 5.13 14.37 4.33
N GLN A 81 4.68 14.52 3.09
CA GLN A 81 3.37 14.04 2.68
C GLN A 81 3.37 12.54 2.40
N HIS A 82 4.41 12.04 1.76
CA HIS A 82 4.52 10.64 1.37
C HIS A 82 5.98 10.21 1.32
N ILE A 83 6.24 8.94 1.66
CA ILE A 83 7.52 8.30 1.36
C ILE A 83 7.29 7.01 0.57
N ASP A 84 8.21 6.72 -0.35
CA ASP A 84 8.26 5.43 -1.03
C ASP A 84 9.53 4.69 -0.62
N VAL A 85 9.35 3.53 0.00
CA VAL A 85 10.39 2.64 0.51
C VAL A 85 10.45 1.31 -0.26
N ASN A 86 9.84 1.25 -1.44
CA ASN A 86 9.82 0.05 -2.27
C ASN A 86 11.22 -0.42 -2.68
N ASN A 87 12.12 0.54 -2.91
CA ASN A 87 13.52 0.25 -3.13
C ASN A 87 14.31 0.53 -1.83
N PRO A 88 14.79 -0.48 -1.11
CA PRO A 88 15.50 -0.28 0.15
C PRO A 88 16.85 0.44 0.00
N LEU A 89 17.38 0.55 -1.23
CA LEU A 89 18.58 1.30 -1.55
C LEU A 89 18.32 2.77 -1.89
N LYS A 90 17.04 3.14 -2.11
CA LYS A 90 16.67 4.49 -2.54
C LYS A 90 15.28 4.83 -2.01
N THR A 91 15.22 5.60 -0.94
CA THR A 91 13.97 6.12 -0.40
C THR A 91 13.60 7.43 -1.08
N LEU A 92 12.35 7.57 -1.52
CA LEU A 92 11.82 8.84 -1.99
C LEU A 92 11.00 9.49 -0.86
N VAL A 93 11.28 10.76 -0.59
CA VAL A 93 10.50 11.59 0.34
C VAL A 93 9.86 12.72 -0.44
N TYR A 94 8.53 12.79 -0.39
CA TYR A 94 7.76 13.77 -1.13
C TYR A 94 7.18 14.84 -0.20
N HIS A 95 7.53 16.08 -0.50
CA HIS A 95 7.04 17.31 0.14
C HIS A 95 6.07 18.00 -0.81
N ARG A 96 4.77 17.67 -0.67
CA ARG A 96 3.72 18.11 -1.60
C ARG A 96 3.62 19.63 -1.70
N ASP A 97 3.71 20.33 -0.57
CA ASP A 97 3.52 21.79 -0.52
C ASP A 97 4.50 22.55 -1.41
N TYR A 98 5.68 21.99 -1.63
CA TYR A 98 6.74 22.55 -2.48
C TYR A 98 6.95 21.78 -3.79
N GLY A 99 6.23 20.67 -4.01
CA GLY A 99 6.42 19.81 -5.17
C GLY A 99 7.80 19.15 -5.22
N ILE A 100 8.49 19.02 -4.07
CA ILE A 100 9.88 18.56 -4.01
C ILE A 100 9.95 17.09 -3.64
N ILE A 101 10.74 16.34 -4.41
CA ILE A 101 11.15 14.97 -4.12
C ILE A 101 12.59 14.99 -3.61
N SER A 102 12.82 14.53 -2.39
CA SER A 102 14.14 14.24 -1.86
C SER A 102 14.47 12.76 -2.09
N TYR A 103 15.60 12.49 -2.73
CA TYR A 103 16.11 11.15 -2.98
C TYR A 103 17.15 10.83 -1.90
N LEU A 104 16.89 9.81 -1.12
CA LEU A 104 17.78 9.38 -0.04
C LEU A 104 18.38 8.00 -0.39
N ASP A 105 19.60 7.76 0.08
CA ASP A 105 20.24 6.45 -0.01
C ASP A 105 19.74 5.48 1.10
N ASN A 106 20.36 4.33 1.19
CA ASN A 106 20.02 3.31 2.20
C ASN A 106 20.37 3.71 3.64
N THR A 107 21.12 4.79 3.85
CA THR A 107 21.41 5.36 5.17
C THR A 107 20.58 6.60 5.48
N LEU A 108 19.59 6.89 4.64
CA LEU A 108 18.79 8.10 4.64
C LEU A 108 19.62 9.39 4.41
N ALA A 109 20.83 9.29 3.83
CA ALA A 109 21.58 10.45 3.40
C ALA A 109 21.00 11.02 2.10
N LEU A 110 20.92 12.35 2.01
CA LEU A 110 20.37 13.03 0.84
C LEU A 110 21.31 12.86 -0.37
N ILE A 111 20.81 12.25 -1.45
CA ILE A 111 21.49 12.13 -2.74
C ILE A 111 21.26 13.39 -3.59
N ARG A 112 20.00 13.77 -3.77
CA ARG A 112 19.57 14.93 -4.56
C ARG A 112 18.14 15.31 -4.25
N LYS A 113 17.74 16.50 -4.70
CA LYS A 113 16.36 16.95 -4.75
C LYS A 113 15.93 17.18 -6.20
N ALA A 114 14.63 17.05 -6.46
CA ALA A 114 14.01 17.42 -7.72
C ALA A 114 12.71 18.15 -7.44
N ASN A 115 12.43 19.19 -8.20
CA ASN A 115 11.19 19.94 -8.11
C ASN A 115 10.29 19.55 -9.29
N LEU A 116 9.10 19.02 -8.99
CA LEU A 116 8.14 18.62 -10.00
C LEU A 116 7.58 19.83 -10.78
N GLN A 117 7.48 20.98 -10.14
CA GLN A 117 7.00 22.22 -10.79
C GLN A 117 7.98 22.70 -11.86
N ASP A 118 9.30 22.55 -11.66
CA ASP A 118 10.32 22.87 -12.68
C ASP A 118 10.17 22.00 -13.93
N TRP A 119 9.52 20.85 -13.79
CA TRP A 119 9.22 19.93 -14.89
C TRP A 119 7.81 20.11 -15.46
N GLY A 120 7.05 21.09 -14.92
CA GLY A 120 5.68 21.41 -15.38
C GLY A 120 4.59 20.55 -14.73
N TYR A 121 4.90 19.77 -13.69
CA TYR A 121 3.91 18.99 -12.95
C TYR A 121 3.46 19.73 -11.69
N ASN A 122 2.28 20.32 -11.76
CA ASN A 122 1.66 21.01 -10.63
C ASN A 122 0.61 20.10 -9.98
N ASP A 123 0.30 20.36 -8.72
CA ASP A 123 -0.78 19.71 -7.96
C ASP A 123 -0.66 18.17 -7.87
N VAL A 124 0.56 17.66 -7.97
CA VAL A 124 0.82 16.22 -7.79
C VAL A 124 0.50 15.82 -6.35
N THR A 125 -0.45 14.90 -6.18
CA THR A 125 -0.94 14.49 -4.87
C THR A 125 -0.06 13.42 -4.23
N THR A 126 0.49 12.51 -5.03
CA THR A 126 1.34 11.41 -4.57
C THR A 126 2.26 10.92 -5.69
N ILE A 127 3.35 10.29 -5.30
CA ILE A 127 4.35 9.71 -6.21
C ILE A 127 4.65 8.28 -5.79
N ALA A 128 5.24 7.48 -6.70
CA ALA A 128 5.81 6.18 -6.36
C ALA A 128 7.04 5.90 -7.22
N SER A 129 8.00 5.16 -6.66
CA SER A 129 9.11 4.62 -7.44
C SER A 129 8.64 3.50 -8.36
N SER A 130 9.17 3.47 -9.58
CA SER A 130 9.04 2.35 -10.50
C SER A 130 10.25 1.44 -10.40
N ASN A 131 10.07 0.15 -10.67
CA ASN A 131 11.14 -0.86 -10.65
C ASN A 131 12.28 -0.56 -11.65
N ASP A 132 12.00 0.24 -12.68
CA ASP A 132 12.96 0.68 -13.70
C ASP A 132 13.71 1.98 -13.32
N GLY A 133 13.54 2.45 -12.08
CA GLY A 133 14.18 3.66 -11.56
C GLY A 133 13.47 4.97 -11.89
N ASN A 134 12.39 4.92 -12.66
CA ASN A 134 11.52 6.05 -12.96
C ASN A 134 10.52 6.34 -11.81
N ILE A 135 9.65 7.33 -11.99
CA ILE A 135 8.66 7.74 -11.01
C ILE A 135 7.27 7.70 -11.62
N TRP A 136 6.33 7.10 -10.93
CA TRP A 136 4.91 7.19 -11.21
C TRP A 136 4.31 8.39 -10.48
N LEU A 137 3.42 9.10 -11.16
CA LEU A 137 2.57 10.15 -10.58
C LEU A 137 1.24 10.25 -11.34
N TYR A 138 0.29 10.94 -10.75
CA TYR A 138 -0.95 11.34 -11.42
C TYR A 138 -0.80 12.76 -11.97
N ASP A 139 -1.10 12.94 -13.25
CA ASP A 139 -1.17 14.24 -13.93
C ASP A 139 -2.64 14.68 -14.02
N PRO A 140 -3.10 15.60 -13.15
CA PRO A 140 -4.50 16.02 -13.15
C PRO A 140 -4.88 16.81 -14.42
N ALA A 141 -3.94 17.51 -15.05
CA ALA A 141 -4.20 18.27 -16.27
C ALA A 141 -4.60 17.38 -17.45
N LYS A 142 -4.13 16.14 -17.47
CA LYS A 142 -4.42 15.17 -18.52
C LYS A 142 -5.35 14.05 -18.06
N ASN A 143 -5.66 13.98 -16.78
CA ASN A 143 -6.34 12.86 -16.14
C ASN A 143 -5.68 11.51 -16.51
N GLN A 144 -4.37 11.39 -16.25
CA GLN A 144 -3.57 10.22 -16.58
C GLN A 144 -2.63 9.85 -15.42
N ILE A 145 -2.37 8.56 -15.26
CA ILE A 145 -1.20 8.10 -14.51
C ILE A 145 -0.03 8.08 -15.48
N ILE A 146 1.04 8.77 -15.13
CA ILE A 146 2.22 8.86 -15.98
C ILE A 146 3.46 8.34 -15.27
N LYS A 147 4.41 7.85 -16.05
CA LYS A 147 5.76 7.51 -15.59
C LYS A 147 6.76 8.50 -16.17
N ILE A 148 7.51 9.16 -15.32
CA ILE A 148 8.54 10.14 -15.72
C ILE A 148 9.94 9.64 -15.31
N ASN A 149 10.94 10.05 -16.08
CA ASN A 149 12.34 9.80 -15.71
C ASN A 149 12.85 10.88 -14.72
N ASP A 150 14.13 10.80 -14.40
CA ASP A 150 14.84 11.69 -13.47
C ASP A 150 15.07 13.13 -13.98
N THR A 151 14.69 13.41 -15.24
CA THR A 151 14.67 14.75 -15.86
C THR A 151 13.25 15.25 -16.13
N GLY A 152 12.22 14.58 -15.59
CA GLY A 152 10.82 14.97 -15.78
C GLY A 152 10.20 14.58 -17.12
N LYS A 153 10.92 13.87 -18.01
CA LYS A 153 10.38 13.44 -19.31
C LYS A 153 9.45 12.24 -19.13
N ILE A 154 8.28 12.30 -19.76
CA ILE A 154 7.33 11.20 -19.81
C ILE A 154 7.95 10.01 -20.54
N LYS A 155 7.96 8.85 -19.90
CA LYS A 155 8.36 7.56 -20.45
C LYS A 155 7.16 6.71 -20.83
N LEU A 156 6.05 6.91 -20.10
CA LEU A 156 4.83 6.16 -20.30
C LEU A 156 3.64 6.96 -19.74
N SER A 157 2.47 6.81 -20.37
CA SER A 157 1.20 7.35 -19.88
C SER A 157 0.13 6.28 -20.03
N THR A 158 -0.83 6.26 -19.12
CA THR A 158 -2.10 5.54 -19.32
C THR A 158 -2.91 6.21 -20.43
N ASN A 159 -3.97 5.55 -20.87
CA ASN A 159 -5.04 6.26 -21.58
C ASN A 159 -5.66 7.31 -20.64
N ASN A 160 -6.43 8.24 -21.22
CA ASN A 160 -7.20 9.19 -20.41
C ASN A 160 -8.17 8.40 -19.52
N LEU A 161 -8.18 8.70 -18.23
CA LEU A 161 -8.95 7.92 -17.25
C LEU A 161 -10.46 8.12 -17.38
N ASN A 162 -10.90 9.19 -18.07
CA ASN A 162 -12.31 9.39 -18.44
C ASN A 162 -12.84 8.24 -19.30
N ASP A 163 -11.98 7.61 -20.11
CA ASP A 163 -12.34 6.44 -20.94
C ASP A 163 -12.84 5.26 -20.08
N PHE A 164 -12.44 5.25 -18.80
CA PHE A 164 -12.84 4.26 -17.80
C PHE A 164 -13.84 4.80 -16.78
N ARG A 165 -14.42 5.99 -17.02
CA ARG A 165 -15.32 6.71 -16.09
C ARG A 165 -14.67 7.04 -14.75
N LEU A 166 -13.39 7.35 -14.77
CA LEU A 166 -12.59 7.77 -13.64
C LEU A 166 -12.24 9.25 -13.82
N GLU A 167 -13.11 10.11 -13.31
CA GLU A 167 -13.03 11.55 -13.46
C GLU A 167 -12.57 12.19 -12.13
N ASP A 168 -11.87 13.31 -12.22
CA ASP A 168 -11.47 14.13 -11.07
C ASP A 168 -10.77 13.32 -9.95
N LEU A 169 -9.85 12.44 -10.32
CA LEU A 169 -9.10 11.67 -9.34
C LEU A 169 -8.28 12.58 -8.41
N ASN A 170 -8.23 12.16 -7.15
CA ASN A 170 -7.31 12.73 -6.16
C ASN A 170 -6.57 11.58 -5.45
N PRO A 171 -5.65 10.89 -6.15
CA PRO A 171 -4.98 9.74 -5.60
C PRO A 171 -4.15 10.10 -4.37
N THR A 172 -4.28 9.31 -3.33
CA THR A 172 -3.51 9.49 -2.09
C THR A 172 -2.36 8.50 -1.97
N LYS A 173 -2.35 7.45 -2.81
CA LYS A 173 -1.29 6.45 -2.81
C LYS A 173 -1.13 5.79 -4.16
N ILE A 174 0.13 5.64 -4.60
CA ILE A 174 0.52 4.81 -5.75
C ILE A 174 1.56 3.80 -5.26
N ILE A 175 1.47 2.56 -5.73
CA ILE A 175 2.47 1.51 -5.47
C ILE A 175 2.68 0.73 -6.76
N GLU A 176 3.94 0.56 -7.20
CA GLU A 176 4.27 -0.45 -8.20
C GLU A 176 4.78 -1.71 -7.51
N ARG A 177 4.16 -2.86 -7.80
CA ARG A 177 4.59 -4.15 -7.26
C ARG A 177 4.24 -5.29 -8.22
N ASN A 178 5.19 -6.18 -8.49
CA ASN A 178 4.98 -7.37 -9.31
C ASN A 178 4.32 -7.03 -10.67
N ASN A 179 4.89 -6.06 -11.41
CA ASN A 179 4.45 -5.57 -12.71
C ASN A 179 3.02 -5.03 -12.73
N LYS A 180 2.52 -4.56 -11.59
CA LYS A 180 1.24 -3.85 -11.47
C LYS A 180 1.43 -2.53 -10.75
N VAL A 181 0.62 -1.55 -11.13
CA VAL A 181 0.53 -0.24 -10.50
C VAL A 181 -0.82 -0.13 -9.83
N PHE A 182 -0.81 0.07 -8.52
CA PHE A 182 -1.98 0.22 -7.67
C PHE A 182 -2.14 1.69 -7.32
N VAL A 183 -3.26 2.27 -7.66
CA VAL A 183 -3.58 3.67 -7.41
C VAL A 183 -4.80 3.74 -6.52
N TYR A 184 -4.67 4.30 -5.33
CA TYR A 184 -5.80 4.47 -4.43
C TYR A 184 -6.36 5.87 -4.51
N ASP A 185 -7.64 5.92 -4.77
CA ASP A 185 -8.47 7.10 -4.74
C ASP A 185 -9.66 6.87 -3.80
N GLN A 186 -9.97 7.85 -2.93
CA GLN A 186 -11.02 7.67 -1.92
C GLN A 186 -12.42 7.53 -2.53
N GLN A 187 -12.66 8.17 -3.66
CA GLN A 187 -13.95 8.12 -4.36
C GLN A 187 -14.18 6.77 -5.06
N TYR A 188 -13.13 6.25 -5.69
CA TYR A 188 -13.22 5.08 -6.56
C TYR A 188 -12.77 3.78 -5.89
N GLY A 189 -11.77 3.82 -5.02
CA GLY A 189 -11.11 2.67 -4.45
C GLY A 189 -9.72 2.43 -5.04
N ILE A 190 -9.32 1.16 -5.21
CA ILE A 190 -8.00 0.81 -5.74
C ILE A 190 -8.11 0.49 -7.23
N ILE A 191 -7.51 1.33 -8.04
CA ILE A 191 -7.42 1.18 -9.50
C ILE A 191 -6.12 0.44 -9.80
N ILE A 192 -6.18 -0.58 -10.64
CA ILE A 192 -5.02 -1.42 -10.95
C ILE A 192 -4.72 -1.34 -12.45
N PHE A 193 -3.46 -0.99 -12.73
CA PHE A 193 -2.88 -1.01 -14.07
C PHE A 193 -1.76 -2.05 -14.14
N ASP A 194 -1.34 -2.44 -15.33
CA ASP A 194 -0.06 -3.11 -15.52
C ASP A 194 1.09 -2.07 -15.52
N ASN A 195 2.33 -2.54 -15.55
CA ASN A 195 3.51 -1.66 -15.56
C ASN A 195 3.75 -0.97 -16.93
N LEU A 196 2.91 -1.26 -17.94
CA LEU A 196 2.84 -0.56 -19.22
C LEU A 196 1.71 0.48 -19.27
N GLY A 197 1.00 0.68 -18.14
CA GLY A 197 -0.04 1.67 -18.02
C GLY A 197 -1.41 1.24 -18.57
N GLN A 198 -1.60 -0.04 -18.89
CA GLN A 198 -2.90 -0.55 -19.32
C GLN A 198 -3.82 -0.76 -18.12
N TYR A 199 -5.03 -0.24 -18.20
CA TYR A 199 -6.04 -0.47 -17.17
C TYR A 199 -6.41 -1.95 -17.09
N LEU A 200 -6.34 -2.51 -15.89
CA LEU A 200 -6.70 -3.90 -15.64
C LEU A 200 -8.07 -4.02 -14.97
N LYS A 201 -8.26 -3.30 -13.87
CA LYS A 201 -9.52 -3.36 -13.10
C LYS A 201 -9.60 -2.30 -12.00
N LEU A 202 -10.79 -2.14 -11.47
CA LEU A 202 -11.09 -1.38 -10.26
C LEU A 202 -11.53 -2.32 -9.14
N LEU A 203 -10.98 -2.12 -7.95
CA LEU A 203 -11.44 -2.72 -6.70
C LEU A 203 -12.15 -1.61 -5.89
N PRO A 204 -13.50 -1.61 -5.83
CA PRO A 204 -14.26 -0.47 -5.30
C PRO A 204 -14.31 -0.47 -3.77
N ILE A 205 -13.16 -0.58 -3.12
CA ILE A 205 -13.04 -0.52 -1.66
C ILE A 205 -12.71 0.91 -1.28
N LYS A 206 -13.68 1.56 -0.64
CA LYS A 206 -13.60 2.96 -0.20
C LYS A 206 -13.32 3.04 1.30
N ASP A 207 -13.03 4.25 1.76
CA ASP A 207 -12.86 4.57 3.19
C ASP A 207 -11.77 3.76 3.90
N ILE A 208 -10.73 3.38 3.15
CA ILE A 208 -9.55 2.75 3.72
C ILE A 208 -8.48 3.80 4.01
N LYS A 209 -7.86 3.70 5.18
CA LYS A 209 -6.76 4.62 5.56
C LYS A 209 -5.47 4.29 4.84
N ASN A 210 -5.23 3.01 4.63
CA ASN A 210 -4.02 2.50 4.01
C ASN A 210 -4.24 1.09 3.47
N PHE A 211 -3.42 0.69 2.50
CA PHE A 211 -3.32 -0.68 2.04
C PHE A 211 -1.87 -1.06 1.79
N GLN A 212 -1.58 -2.34 1.83
CA GLN A 212 -0.32 -2.94 1.41
C GLN A 212 -0.58 -3.91 0.26
N THR A 213 0.43 -4.19 -0.54
CA THR A 213 0.33 -5.22 -1.58
C THR A 213 1.68 -5.89 -1.82
N ASP A 214 1.63 -7.19 -2.09
CA ASP A 214 2.74 -7.98 -2.63
C ASP A 214 2.63 -8.15 -4.16
N GLY A 215 1.62 -7.49 -4.78
CA GLY A 215 1.30 -7.57 -6.20
C GLY A 215 0.37 -8.74 -6.56
N LYS A 216 0.24 -9.75 -5.71
CA LYS A 216 -0.71 -10.85 -5.84
C LYS A 216 -1.93 -10.62 -4.94
N ASN A 217 -1.70 -10.08 -3.76
CA ASN A 217 -2.69 -9.79 -2.76
C ASN A 217 -2.66 -8.31 -2.38
N ILE A 218 -3.81 -7.80 -1.96
CA ILE A 218 -3.99 -6.49 -1.36
C ILE A 218 -4.45 -6.72 0.07
N TYR A 219 -3.75 -6.12 1.04
CA TYR A 219 -4.01 -6.24 2.47
C TYR A 219 -4.56 -4.92 2.97
N ILE A 220 -5.71 -4.95 3.62
CA ILE A 220 -6.42 -3.78 4.15
C ILE A 220 -6.77 -4.03 5.60
N PHE A 221 -6.35 -3.13 6.49
CA PHE A 221 -6.81 -3.15 7.88
C PHE A 221 -8.15 -2.42 7.99
N GLN A 222 -9.17 -3.15 8.41
CA GLN A 222 -10.52 -2.61 8.63
C GLN A 222 -11.27 -3.44 9.69
N ASN A 223 -11.98 -2.80 10.61
CA ASN A 223 -12.83 -3.45 11.61
C ASN A 223 -12.11 -4.56 12.42
N ASN A 224 -10.94 -4.25 12.99
CA ASN A 224 -10.10 -5.20 13.74
C ASN A 224 -9.79 -6.50 12.97
N SER A 225 -9.68 -6.40 11.67
CA SER A 225 -9.31 -7.52 10.82
C SER A 225 -8.43 -7.07 9.66
N ILE A 226 -7.67 -7.99 9.10
CA ILE A 226 -6.96 -7.78 7.84
C ILE A 226 -7.78 -8.48 6.77
N LYS A 227 -8.36 -7.68 5.87
CA LYS A 227 -8.98 -8.16 4.65
C LYS A 227 -7.92 -8.35 3.58
N ILE A 228 -7.97 -9.48 2.91
CA ILE A 228 -7.03 -9.85 1.85
C ILE A 228 -7.83 -10.08 0.57
N TYR A 229 -7.50 -9.31 -0.47
CA TYR A 229 -8.10 -9.46 -1.79
C TYR A 229 -7.06 -10.00 -2.76
N THR A 230 -7.36 -11.10 -3.45
CA THR A 230 -6.48 -11.58 -4.51
C THR A 230 -6.62 -10.69 -5.74
N THR A 231 -5.49 -10.26 -6.33
CA THR A 231 -5.53 -9.36 -7.51
C THR A 231 -6.00 -10.08 -8.78
N ARG A 232 -6.04 -11.41 -8.81
CA ARG A 232 -6.48 -12.19 -9.97
C ARG A 232 -7.99 -12.31 -10.03
N LEU A 233 -8.62 -12.85 -8.97
CA LEU A 233 -10.04 -13.21 -8.94
C LEU A 233 -10.87 -12.30 -8.06
N LEU A 234 -10.23 -11.37 -7.33
CA LEU A 234 -10.84 -10.51 -6.31
C LEU A 234 -11.52 -11.30 -5.18
N GLU A 235 -11.05 -12.52 -4.95
CA GLU A 235 -11.50 -13.30 -3.80
C GLU A 235 -11.09 -12.59 -2.52
N GLU A 236 -12.04 -12.49 -1.59
CA GLU A 236 -11.82 -11.92 -0.26
C GLU A 236 -11.60 -13.03 0.75
N SER A 237 -10.59 -12.86 1.57
CA SER A 237 -10.38 -13.62 2.82
C SER A 237 -10.09 -12.66 3.96
N THR A 238 -10.29 -13.10 5.20
CA THR A 238 -10.16 -12.24 6.37
C THR A 238 -9.33 -12.94 7.44
N ILE A 239 -8.35 -12.23 7.98
CA ILE A 239 -7.62 -12.61 9.18
C ILE A 239 -8.17 -11.79 10.34
N PRO A 240 -8.91 -12.38 11.28
CA PRO A 240 -9.34 -11.66 12.47
C PRO A 240 -8.14 -11.33 13.35
N LEU A 241 -8.13 -10.14 13.90
CA LEU A 241 -7.13 -9.70 14.87
C LEU A 241 -7.75 -9.64 16.25
N GLU A 242 -6.94 -9.86 17.29
CA GLU A 242 -7.39 -9.60 18.65
C GLU A 242 -7.72 -8.11 18.80
N PRO A 243 -8.88 -7.79 19.39
CA PRO A 243 -9.24 -6.41 19.65
C PRO A 243 -8.20 -5.73 20.57
N LYS A 244 -7.64 -4.64 20.10
CA LYS A 244 -6.75 -3.77 20.86
C LYS A 244 -7.22 -2.32 20.69
N ASP A 245 -7.35 -1.60 21.79
CA ASP A 245 -7.80 -0.22 21.74
C ASP A 245 -6.73 0.70 21.11
N GLY A 246 -7.17 1.74 20.45
CA GLY A 246 -6.28 2.79 19.93
C GLY A 246 -5.51 2.46 18.66
N ILE A 247 -5.68 1.27 18.06
CA ILE A 247 -5.04 0.92 16.80
C ILE A 247 -5.48 1.89 15.70
N LYS A 248 -4.49 2.53 15.06
CA LYS A 248 -4.69 3.42 13.91
C LYS A 248 -4.52 2.71 12.58
N ASN A 249 -3.58 1.76 12.53
CA ASN A 249 -3.27 0.98 11.34
C ASN A 249 -2.59 -0.34 11.73
N VAL A 250 -2.56 -1.29 10.79
CA VAL A 250 -1.82 -2.54 10.92
C VAL A 250 -1.00 -2.75 9.67
N LEU A 251 0.28 -3.04 9.83
CA LEU A 251 1.15 -3.45 8.74
C LEU A 251 1.51 -4.92 8.89
N ILE A 252 1.55 -5.62 7.75
CA ILE A 252 1.84 -7.05 7.71
C ILE A 252 3.12 -7.31 6.93
N SER A 253 3.97 -8.17 7.48
CA SER A 253 5.13 -8.73 6.81
C SER A 253 5.06 -10.26 6.80
N PRO A 254 5.95 -10.93 6.09
CA PRO A 254 6.02 -12.40 6.14
C PRO A 254 6.25 -12.96 7.54
N ARG A 255 6.89 -12.21 8.43
CA ARG A 255 7.30 -12.66 9.76
C ARG A 255 6.57 -12.02 10.91
N SER A 256 5.95 -10.85 10.69
CA SER A 256 5.43 -10.00 11.77
C SER A 256 4.15 -9.28 11.36
N ILE A 257 3.36 -8.95 12.37
CA ILE A 257 2.26 -7.99 12.29
C ILE A 257 2.64 -6.82 13.20
N TYR A 258 2.62 -5.62 12.65
CA TYR A 258 2.89 -4.38 13.37
C TYR A 258 1.58 -3.64 13.62
N TYR A 259 1.27 -3.39 14.89
CA TYR A 259 0.14 -2.60 15.32
C TYR A 259 0.60 -1.17 15.54
N ILE A 260 0.00 -0.24 14.82
CA ILE A 260 0.39 1.16 14.82
C ILE A 260 -0.61 1.95 15.65
N TYR A 261 -0.12 2.64 16.66
CA TYR A 261 -0.85 3.55 17.51
C TYR A 261 -0.50 5.01 17.19
N ALA A 262 -1.13 5.96 17.85
CA ALA A 262 -0.79 7.38 17.67
C ALA A 262 0.59 7.74 18.26
N ASP A 263 1.04 6.96 19.22
CA ASP A 263 2.20 7.20 20.09
C ASP A 263 3.18 6.02 20.16
N GLY A 264 2.96 4.97 19.36
CA GLY A 264 3.86 3.82 19.36
C GLY A 264 3.58 2.74 18.34
N VAL A 265 4.43 1.71 18.35
CA VAL A 265 4.32 0.51 17.50
C VAL A 265 4.54 -0.72 18.35
N ASP A 266 3.61 -1.66 18.30
CA ASP A 266 3.77 -3.02 18.80
C ASP A 266 4.10 -3.97 17.66
N ARG A 267 4.99 -4.92 17.88
CA ARG A 267 5.29 -5.99 16.93
C ARG A 267 4.89 -7.35 17.51
N ASN A 268 4.12 -8.10 16.77
CA ASN A 268 3.82 -9.50 17.06
C ASN A 268 4.42 -10.38 15.97
N PHE A 269 5.09 -11.45 16.35
CA PHE A 269 5.59 -12.45 15.39
C PHE A 269 4.43 -13.30 14.85
N ARG A 270 4.55 -13.64 13.58
CA ARG A 270 3.57 -14.42 12.83
C ARG A 270 3.95 -15.89 12.81
#